data_86cc67adc55b005fb8bdf57f96be72da
#
_entry.id   86cc67adc55b005fb8bdf57f96be72da
#
_cell.length_a   1.000
_cell.length_b   1.000
_cell.length_c   1.000
_cell.angle_alpha   90.00
_cell.angle_beta   90.00
_cell.angle_gamma   90.00
#
_symmetry.space_group_name_H-M   'P 1'
#
loop_
_entity.id
_entity.type
_entity.pdbx_description
1 polymer ?
#
loop_
_entity_poly.entity_id
_entity_poly.type
_entity_poly.pdbx_seq_one_letter_code
_entity_poly.pdbx_strand_id
1 'polypeptide(L)'
;MDFSGEVAEWQRNVSEGKAGNSRRYAVLEGLEVRSGKSYLDVGCGGGHLVRELGNAAGIEGRVVGIDSSPQMLENAQATCQGLANVSIIEGTAAAIPSDDAQFDGLAALQVYEYVEDVSGALEEARRVLRAGCPIAIVSILWEHCRFYGAERKLNEQINEAWRAHCFHQMLPLELPVLLEENGFGSLTRTNISFLDTALHAGTTAYYLSKLMAKFVTSQGVSEEDANLWLSQLSDADKEDRFGFVNFPILCVATAI
;
A
#
# COMPACT_ATOMS: atom_id res chain seq x y z
N MET A 1 9.84 -8.18 -3.43
CA MET A 1 8.92 -9.29 -3.07
C MET A 1 8.23 -9.77 -4.33
N ASP A 2 8.07 -11.08 -4.54
CA ASP A 2 7.33 -11.61 -5.70
C ASP A 2 5.84 -11.71 -5.35
N PHE A 3 4.99 -11.02 -6.13
CA PHE A 3 3.55 -10.96 -5.97
C PHE A 3 2.82 -11.90 -6.96
N SER A 4 3.32 -13.11 -7.14
CA SER A 4 2.70 -14.13 -8.00
C SER A 4 2.01 -15.25 -7.19
N GLY A 5 1.16 -16.05 -7.82
CA GLY A 5 0.52 -17.22 -7.23
C GLY A 5 -0.28 -16.90 -5.96
N GLU A 6 -0.06 -17.67 -4.87
CA GLU A 6 -0.78 -17.51 -3.59
C GLU A 6 -0.57 -16.13 -2.95
N VAL A 7 0.62 -15.52 -3.13
CA VAL A 7 0.92 -14.19 -2.58
C VAL A 7 0.02 -13.12 -3.22
N ALA A 8 -0.23 -13.20 -4.53
CA ALA A 8 -1.15 -12.31 -5.23
C ALA A 8 -2.60 -12.48 -4.72
N GLU A 9 -3.01 -13.72 -4.40
CA GLU A 9 -4.33 -14.00 -3.82
C GLU A 9 -4.46 -13.42 -2.40
N TRP A 10 -3.45 -13.59 -1.55
CA TRP A 10 -3.44 -13.01 -0.20
C TRP A 10 -3.48 -11.49 -0.24
N GLN A 11 -2.69 -10.86 -1.13
CA GLN A 11 -2.70 -9.42 -1.32
C GLN A 11 -4.07 -8.91 -1.79
N ARG A 12 -4.72 -9.61 -2.73
CA ARG A 12 -6.08 -9.29 -3.17
C ARG A 12 -7.05 -9.33 -2.00
N ASN A 13 -7.02 -10.40 -1.18
CA ASN A 13 -7.90 -10.54 -0.02
C ASN A 13 -7.67 -9.43 1.02
N VAL A 14 -6.42 -9.02 1.27
CA VAL A 14 -6.11 -7.84 2.12
C VAL A 14 -6.70 -6.57 1.51
N SER A 15 -6.55 -6.38 0.20
CA SER A 15 -7.05 -5.19 -0.51
C SER A 15 -8.57 -5.11 -0.51
N GLU A 16 -9.26 -6.23 -0.67
CA GLU A 16 -10.74 -6.30 -0.64
C GLU A 16 -11.31 -6.25 0.78
N GLY A 17 -10.49 -6.51 1.79
CA GLY A 17 -10.89 -6.51 3.20
C GLY A 17 -11.15 -5.12 3.76
N LYS A 18 -11.66 -5.08 5.00
CA LYS A 18 -12.00 -3.85 5.71
C LYS A 18 -10.84 -2.83 5.76
N ALA A 19 -9.62 -3.30 6.05
CA ALA A 19 -8.44 -2.44 6.11
C ALA A 19 -8.07 -1.85 4.75
N GLY A 20 -8.18 -2.63 3.66
CA GLY A 20 -7.98 -2.15 2.29
C GLY A 20 -9.00 -1.06 1.92
N ASN A 21 -10.28 -1.33 2.18
CA ASN A 21 -11.36 -0.37 1.94
C ASN A 21 -11.15 0.93 2.71
N SER A 22 -10.78 0.87 4.01
CA SER A 22 -10.54 2.07 4.83
C SER A 22 -9.39 2.92 4.29
N ARG A 23 -8.30 2.29 3.83
CA ARG A 23 -7.17 3.00 3.24
C ARG A 23 -7.54 3.70 1.92
N ARG A 24 -8.25 3.00 1.03
CA ARG A 24 -8.70 3.59 -0.25
C ARG A 24 -9.68 4.73 -0.02
N TYR A 25 -10.64 4.58 0.90
CA TYR A 25 -11.56 5.64 1.26
C TYR A 25 -10.82 6.90 1.76
N ALA A 26 -9.84 6.73 2.64
CA ALA A 26 -9.02 7.84 3.13
C ALA A 26 -8.24 8.54 2.00
N VAL A 27 -7.74 7.78 1.00
CA VAL A 27 -7.07 8.34 -0.19
C VAL A 27 -8.06 9.15 -1.03
N LEU A 28 -9.27 8.62 -1.29
CA LEU A 28 -10.30 9.35 -2.07
C LEU A 28 -10.69 10.68 -1.40
N GLU A 29 -10.85 10.67 -0.06
CA GLU A 29 -11.12 11.88 0.72
C GLU A 29 -9.92 12.85 0.67
N GLY A 30 -8.69 12.34 0.87
CA GLY A 30 -7.47 13.17 0.85
C GLY A 30 -7.20 13.83 -0.50
N LEU A 31 -7.55 13.16 -1.59
CA LEU A 31 -7.47 13.72 -2.95
C LEU A 31 -8.63 14.67 -3.28
N GLU A 32 -9.69 14.72 -2.46
CA GLU A 32 -10.92 15.46 -2.80
C GLU A 32 -11.40 15.14 -4.23
N VAL A 33 -11.54 13.84 -4.54
CA VAL A 33 -11.83 13.39 -5.92
C VAL A 33 -13.07 14.04 -6.48
N ARG A 34 -12.98 14.61 -7.68
CA ARG A 34 -14.06 15.34 -8.39
C ARG A 34 -14.29 14.78 -9.78
N SER A 35 -15.54 14.79 -10.22
CA SER A 35 -15.91 14.40 -11.58
C SER A 35 -15.23 15.28 -12.65
N GLY A 36 -14.88 14.67 -13.79
CA GLY A 36 -14.22 15.32 -14.91
C GLY A 36 -12.72 15.58 -14.74
N LYS A 37 -12.10 15.13 -13.62
CA LYS A 37 -10.69 15.33 -13.31
C LYS A 37 -9.84 14.12 -13.67
N SER A 38 -8.52 14.35 -13.77
CA SER A 38 -7.53 13.33 -14.12
C SER A 38 -6.74 12.86 -12.91
N TYR A 39 -6.67 11.56 -12.67
CA TYR A 39 -5.96 10.99 -11.52
C TYR A 39 -4.97 9.92 -11.94
N LEU A 40 -3.88 9.80 -11.17
CA LEU A 40 -2.88 8.76 -11.31
C LEU A 40 -2.82 7.92 -10.03
N ASP A 41 -2.80 6.60 -10.17
CA ASP A 41 -2.52 5.64 -9.09
C ASP A 41 -1.18 4.95 -9.37
N VAL A 42 -0.16 5.29 -8.57
CA VAL A 42 1.19 4.74 -8.69
C VAL A 42 1.29 3.45 -7.87
N GLY A 43 1.75 2.36 -8.51
CA GLY A 43 1.75 1.04 -7.90
C GLY A 43 0.32 0.53 -7.68
N CYS A 44 -0.49 0.57 -8.73
CA CYS A 44 -1.93 0.34 -8.65
C CYS A 44 -2.34 -1.09 -8.25
N GLY A 45 -1.37 -2.03 -8.22
CA GLY A 45 -1.61 -3.43 -7.87
C GLY A 45 -2.79 -4.03 -8.64
N GLY A 46 -3.72 -4.66 -7.96
CA GLY A 46 -4.91 -5.26 -8.56
C GLY A 46 -6.00 -4.28 -9.01
N GLY A 47 -5.74 -2.96 -9.04
CA GLY A 47 -6.61 -1.95 -9.63
C GLY A 47 -7.82 -1.51 -8.80
N HIS A 48 -7.90 -1.89 -7.54
CA HIS A 48 -9.08 -1.56 -6.70
C HIS A 48 -9.24 -0.06 -6.49
N LEU A 49 -8.14 0.68 -6.21
CA LEU A 49 -8.19 2.14 -6.08
C LEU A 49 -8.45 2.82 -7.43
N VAL A 50 -7.83 2.34 -8.51
CA VAL A 50 -8.08 2.83 -9.87
C VAL A 50 -9.55 2.74 -10.24
N ARG A 51 -10.20 1.59 -9.93
CA ARG A 51 -11.65 1.41 -10.16
C ARG A 51 -12.49 2.42 -9.39
N GLU A 52 -12.17 2.65 -8.12
CA GLU A 52 -12.87 3.61 -7.27
C GLU A 52 -12.66 5.05 -7.75
N LEU A 53 -11.44 5.42 -8.13
CA LEU A 53 -11.12 6.71 -8.77
C LEU A 53 -11.87 6.87 -10.10
N GLY A 54 -11.90 5.81 -10.95
CA GLY A 54 -12.60 5.83 -12.22
C GLY A 54 -14.09 6.08 -12.08
N ASN A 55 -14.73 5.42 -11.12
CA ASN A 55 -16.14 5.65 -10.79
C ASN A 55 -16.39 7.07 -10.27
N ALA A 56 -15.53 7.58 -9.39
CA ALA A 56 -15.68 8.93 -8.80
C ALA A 56 -15.39 10.05 -9.81
N ALA A 57 -14.39 9.87 -10.68
CA ALA A 57 -14.05 10.81 -11.73
C ALA A 57 -15.13 10.87 -12.85
N GLY A 58 -15.92 9.81 -13.00
CA GLY A 58 -16.98 9.72 -14.00
C GLY A 58 -16.45 9.68 -15.44
N ILE A 59 -17.36 9.53 -16.41
CA ILE A 59 -17.02 9.30 -17.82
C ILE A 59 -16.20 10.44 -18.46
N GLU A 60 -16.36 11.64 -17.98
CA GLU A 60 -15.61 12.83 -18.46
C GLU A 60 -14.23 12.96 -17.77
N GLY A 61 -13.96 12.16 -16.74
CA GLY A 61 -12.66 12.11 -16.08
C GLY A 61 -11.71 11.14 -16.77
N ARG A 62 -10.47 11.09 -16.28
CA ARG A 62 -9.44 10.15 -16.74
C ARG A 62 -8.70 9.59 -15.54
N VAL A 63 -8.51 8.28 -15.50
CA VAL A 63 -7.69 7.65 -14.47
C VAL A 63 -6.65 6.74 -15.13
N VAL A 64 -5.42 6.87 -14.66
CA VAL A 64 -4.31 6.01 -15.07
C VAL A 64 -3.82 5.26 -13.86
N GLY A 65 -3.72 3.93 -13.94
CA GLY A 65 -3.02 3.09 -12.98
C GLY A 65 -1.71 2.61 -13.57
N ILE A 66 -0.62 2.73 -12.82
CA ILE A 66 0.67 2.17 -13.22
C ILE A 66 1.16 1.14 -12.21
N ASP A 67 1.77 0.07 -12.71
CA ASP A 67 2.46 -0.94 -11.90
C ASP A 67 3.61 -1.55 -12.70
N SER A 68 4.63 -2.05 -12.02
CA SER A 68 5.78 -2.72 -12.65
C SER A 68 5.59 -4.23 -12.82
N SER A 69 4.57 -4.82 -12.19
CA SER A 69 4.29 -6.25 -12.22
C SER A 69 3.29 -6.59 -13.32
N PRO A 70 3.67 -7.41 -14.33
CA PRO A 70 2.74 -7.85 -15.37
C PRO A 70 1.49 -8.54 -14.79
N GLN A 71 1.65 -9.34 -13.74
CA GLN A 71 0.52 -10.01 -13.08
C GLN A 71 -0.45 -9.02 -12.43
N MET A 72 0.09 -7.93 -11.82
CA MET A 72 -0.75 -6.89 -11.24
C MET A 72 -1.48 -6.09 -12.33
N LEU A 73 -0.83 -5.81 -13.45
CA LEU A 73 -1.47 -5.14 -14.59
C LEU A 73 -2.63 -5.96 -15.16
N GLU A 74 -2.48 -7.29 -15.33
CA GLU A 74 -3.56 -8.17 -15.75
C GLU A 74 -4.74 -8.15 -14.76
N ASN A 75 -4.45 -8.24 -13.46
CA ASN A 75 -5.47 -8.18 -12.41
C ASN A 75 -6.19 -6.83 -12.41
N ALA A 76 -5.45 -5.73 -12.56
CA ALA A 76 -6.00 -4.37 -12.61
C ALA A 76 -6.90 -4.16 -13.84
N GLN A 77 -6.50 -4.67 -15.01
CA GLN A 77 -7.31 -4.64 -16.22
C GLN A 77 -8.63 -5.39 -16.03
N ALA A 78 -8.60 -6.58 -15.43
CA ALA A 78 -9.79 -7.34 -15.11
C ALA A 78 -10.69 -6.60 -14.09
N THR A 79 -10.12 -6.02 -13.05
CA THR A 79 -10.83 -5.25 -12.01
C THR A 79 -11.51 -4.02 -12.56
N CYS A 80 -10.88 -3.34 -13.52
CA CYS A 80 -11.37 -2.11 -14.16
C CYS A 80 -12.17 -2.34 -15.43
N GLN A 81 -12.49 -3.60 -15.77
CA GLN A 81 -13.23 -3.92 -16.98
C GLN A 81 -14.56 -3.15 -17.04
N GLY A 82 -14.84 -2.52 -18.19
CA GLY A 82 -16.05 -1.73 -18.42
C GLY A 82 -15.94 -0.24 -18.07
N LEU A 83 -14.83 0.22 -17.51
CA LEU A 83 -14.57 1.63 -17.25
C LEU A 83 -13.79 2.25 -18.45
N ALA A 84 -14.50 2.95 -19.31
CA ALA A 84 -13.91 3.57 -20.53
C ALA A 84 -12.94 4.72 -20.22
N ASN A 85 -13.02 5.29 -19.02
CA ASN A 85 -12.18 6.40 -18.55
C ASN A 85 -10.92 5.95 -17.80
N VAL A 86 -10.65 4.63 -17.74
CA VAL A 86 -9.50 4.03 -17.04
C VAL A 86 -8.50 3.45 -18.01
N SER A 87 -7.22 3.67 -17.77
CA SER A 87 -6.09 3.05 -18.47
C SER A 87 -5.13 2.41 -17.46
N ILE A 88 -4.70 1.17 -17.72
CA ILE A 88 -3.72 0.45 -16.93
C ILE A 88 -2.49 0.24 -17.79
N ILE A 89 -1.34 0.76 -17.35
CA ILE A 89 -0.09 0.73 -18.13
C ILE A 89 1.10 0.34 -17.26
N GLU A 90 2.13 -0.22 -17.86
CA GLU A 90 3.38 -0.51 -17.18
C GLU A 90 4.14 0.78 -16.85
N GLY A 91 4.67 0.87 -15.63
CA GLY A 91 5.47 2.00 -15.16
C GLY A 91 5.91 1.83 -13.72
N THR A 92 6.83 2.69 -13.29
CA THR A 92 7.35 2.73 -11.92
C THR A 92 7.21 4.11 -11.31
N ALA A 93 7.30 4.21 -9.98
CA ALA A 93 7.30 5.50 -9.30
C ALA A 93 8.49 6.40 -9.71
N ALA A 94 9.63 5.79 -10.06
CA ALA A 94 10.84 6.50 -10.49
C ALA A 94 10.84 6.89 -11.98
N ALA A 95 9.88 6.39 -12.77
CA ALA A 95 9.75 6.69 -14.21
C ALA A 95 8.29 6.57 -14.61
N ILE A 96 7.53 7.62 -14.38
CA ILE A 96 6.09 7.67 -14.67
C ILE A 96 5.91 7.95 -16.18
N PRO A 97 5.27 7.03 -16.94
CA PRO A 97 5.11 7.16 -18.39
C PRO A 97 3.99 8.16 -18.75
N SER A 98 4.18 9.41 -18.39
CA SER A 98 3.25 10.52 -18.67
C SER A 98 4.00 11.83 -18.86
N ASP A 99 3.42 12.74 -19.64
CA ASP A 99 3.93 14.10 -19.79
C ASP A 99 3.76 14.90 -18.48
N ASP A 100 4.41 16.08 -18.44
CA ASP A 100 4.36 16.98 -17.29
C ASP A 100 2.94 17.55 -17.10
N ALA A 101 2.56 17.79 -15.84
CA ALA A 101 1.33 18.45 -15.43
C ALA A 101 0.05 17.86 -16.07
N GLN A 102 -0.07 16.53 -16.09
CA GLN A 102 -1.23 15.83 -16.65
C GLN A 102 -2.33 15.53 -15.65
N PHE A 103 -2.00 15.45 -14.35
CA PHE A 103 -2.93 14.95 -13.34
C PHE A 103 -3.39 16.03 -12.36
N ASP A 104 -4.67 15.96 -11.98
CA ASP A 104 -5.31 16.77 -10.94
C ASP A 104 -5.21 16.12 -9.55
N GLY A 105 -4.59 14.94 -9.46
CA GLY A 105 -4.29 14.25 -8.19
C GLY A 105 -3.51 12.96 -8.44
N LEU A 106 -2.65 12.60 -7.49
CA LEU A 106 -1.85 11.37 -7.52
C LEU A 106 -2.03 10.59 -6.22
N ALA A 107 -2.29 9.31 -6.33
CA ALA A 107 -2.33 8.36 -5.23
C ALA A 107 -1.15 7.40 -5.28
N ALA A 108 -0.68 6.97 -4.10
CA ALA A 108 0.19 5.82 -3.94
C ALA A 108 -0.15 5.11 -2.63
N LEU A 109 -0.58 3.86 -2.72
CA LEU A 109 -1.03 3.10 -1.58
C LEU A 109 -0.08 1.93 -1.30
N GLN A 110 0.81 2.08 -0.32
CA GLN A 110 1.87 1.14 0.04
C GLN A 110 2.84 0.85 -1.13
N VAL A 111 3.48 1.88 -1.62
CA VAL A 111 4.41 1.81 -2.76
C VAL A 111 5.77 2.40 -2.40
N TYR A 112 5.82 3.62 -1.89
CA TYR A 112 7.06 4.35 -1.69
C TYR A 112 8.01 3.69 -0.67
N GLU A 113 7.50 2.92 0.28
CA GLU A 113 8.33 2.13 1.20
C GLU A 113 9.17 1.05 0.49
N TYR A 114 8.79 0.67 -0.75
CA TYR A 114 9.50 -0.30 -1.59
C TYR A 114 10.38 0.36 -2.66
N VAL A 115 10.45 1.67 -2.70
CA VAL A 115 11.29 2.45 -3.63
C VAL A 115 12.56 2.87 -2.90
N GLU A 116 13.73 2.52 -3.44
CA GLU A 116 15.01 2.83 -2.80
C GLU A 116 15.26 4.35 -2.79
N ASP A 117 15.08 5.02 -3.93
CA ASP A 117 15.16 6.48 -4.08
C ASP A 117 13.77 7.13 -4.03
N VAL A 118 13.30 7.40 -2.83
CA VAL A 118 12.00 8.06 -2.62
C VAL A 118 12.01 9.49 -3.13
N SER A 119 13.14 10.20 -3.02
CA SER A 119 13.26 11.59 -3.49
C SER A 119 13.08 11.67 -5.00
N GLY A 120 13.80 10.86 -5.78
CA GLY A 120 13.63 10.82 -7.24
C GLY A 120 12.22 10.40 -7.67
N ALA A 121 11.57 9.50 -6.93
CA ALA A 121 10.18 9.14 -7.20
C ALA A 121 9.18 10.27 -6.85
N LEU A 122 9.47 11.10 -5.85
CA LEU A 122 8.67 12.29 -5.54
C LEU A 122 8.88 13.41 -6.56
N GLU A 123 10.09 13.56 -7.12
CA GLU A 123 10.35 14.46 -8.25
C GLU A 123 9.49 14.08 -9.47
N GLU A 124 9.42 12.79 -9.81
CA GLU A 124 8.55 12.29 -10.88
C GLU A 124 7.06 12.55 -10.59
N ALA A 125 6.62 12.29 -9.36
CA ALA A 125 5.26 12.61 -8.92
C ALA A 125 4.97 14.11 -9.07
N ARG A 126 5.93 14.97 -8.67
CA ARG A 126 5.80 16.43 -8.81
C ARG A 126 5.73 16.86 -10.28
N ARG A 127 6.54 16.25 -11.16
CA ARG A 127 6.57 16.54 -12.59
C ARG A 127 5.21 16.31 -13.25
N VAL A 128 4.56 15.18 -12.96
CA VAL A 128 3.30 14.81 -13.62
C VAL A 128 2.06 15.48 -13.02
N LEU A 129 2.16 16.00 -11.79
CA LEU A 129 1.08 16.73 -11.13
C LEU A 129 1.01 18.20 -11.59
N ARG A 130 -0.20 18.69 -11.78
CA ARG A 130 -0.44 20.13 -11.95
C ARG A 130 -0.13 20.86 -10.65
N ALA A 131 0.38 22.09 -10.75
CA ALA A 131 0.57 22.95 -9.59
C ALA A 131 -0.77 23.15 -8.84
N GLY A 132 -0.72 23.14 -7.52
CA GLY A 132 -1.90 23.24 -6.66
C GLY A 132 -2.69 21.95 -6.52
N CYS A 133 -2.24 20.82 -7.10
CA CYS A 133 -2.95 19.55 -7.03
C CYS A 133 -2.38 18.60 -5.96
N PRO A 134 -3.22 17.76 -5.32
CA PRO A 134 -2.82 16.92 -4.21
C PRO A 134 -2.08 15.64 -4.63
N ILE A 135 -1.16 15.21 -3.78
CA ILE A 135 -0.63 13.85 -3.70
C ILE A 135 -1.11 13.21 -2.39
N ALA A 136 -1.57 11.96 -2.44
CA ALA A 136 -2.00 11.18 -1.29
C ALA A 136 -1.22 9.86 -1.22
N ILE A 137 -0.37 9.74 -0.21
CA ILE A 137 0.51 8.57 0.01
C ILE A 137 0.09 7.87 1.28
N VAL A 138 -0.24 6.58 1.18
CA VAL A 138 -0.41 5.70 2.35
C VAL A 138 0.81 4.81 2.47
N SER A 139 1.51 4.91 3.60
CA SER A 139 2.60 4.02 3.98
C SER A 139 2.42 3.53 5.41
N ILE A 140 3.13 2.48 5.78
CA ILE A 140 3.00 1.82 7.08
C ILE A 140 4.24 2.11 7.94
N LEU A 141 4.01 2.33 9.24
CA LEU A 141 5.08 2.32 10.26
C LEU A 141 5.43 0.86 10.58
N TRP A 142 6.21 0.22 9.69
CA TRP A 142 6.48 -1.22 9.74
C TRP A 142 7.19 -1.66 11.02
N GLU A 143 8.07 -0.86 11.59
CA GLU A 143 8.71 -1.16 12.88
C GLU A 143 7.72 -1.31 14.04
N HIS A 144 6.54 -0.73 13.91
CA HIS A 144 5.47 -0.79 14.90
C HIS A 144 4.38 -1.81 14.58
N CYS A 145 4.41 -2.43 13.39
CA CYS A 145 3.55 -3.58 13.11
C CYS A 145 3.93 -4.75 14.01
N ARG A 146 2.97 -5.25 14.79
CA ARG A 146 3.25 -6.32 15.76
C ARG A 146 2.11 -7.32 15.84
N PHE A 147 2.50 -8.58 15.86
CA PHE A 147 1.65 -9.69 16.26
C PHE A 147 1.84 -9.99 17.75
N TYR A 148 0.75 -10.31 18.42
CA TYR A 148 0.70 -10.72 19.82
C TYR A 148 0.08 -12.11 19.90
N GLY A 149 0.60 -12.95 20.81
CA GLY A 149 0.11 -14.31 21.01
C GLY A 149 1.19 -15.38 20.86
N ALA A 150 2.24 -15.13 20.08
CA ALA A 150 3.39 -16.02 19.98
C ALA A 150 4.42 -15.74 21.10
N GLU A 151 5.31 -16.71 21.34
CA GLU A 151 6.45 -16.57 22.25
C GLU A 151 7.29 -15.35 21.82
N ARG A 152 7.68 -14.54 22.83
CA ARG A 152 8.34 -13.25 22.59
C ARG A 152 9.59 -13.38 21.73
N LYS A 153 10.49 -14.31 22.04
CA LYS A 153 11.75 -14.47 21.32
C LYS A 153 11.54 -14.85 19.85
N LEU A 154 10.62 -15.79 19.61
CA LEU A 154 10.27 -16.21 18.26
C LEU A 154 9.61 -15.07 17.48
N ASN A 155 8.72 -14.32 18.12
CA ASN A 155 8.04 -13.19 17.51
C ASN A 155 9.04 -12.06 17.15
N GLU A 156 10.04 -11.79 17.99
CA GLU A 156 11.13 -10.84 17.71
C GLU A 156 11.99 -11.32 16.52
N GLN A 157 12.32 -12.61 16.46
CA GLN A 157 13.06 -13.20 15.33
C GLN A 157 12.31 -13.05 14.00
N ILE A 158 11.01 -13.35 13.96
CA ILE A 158 10.17 -13.16 12.78
C ILE A 158 10.11 -11.69 12.35
N ASN A 159 9.88 -10.78 13.31
CA ASN A 159 9.82 -9.34 13.02
C ASN A 159 11.16 -8.79 12.49
N GLU A 160 12.29 -9.23 13.05
CA GLU A 160 13.61 -8.79 12.57
C GLU A 160 13.87 -9.26 11.14
N ALA A 161 13.59 -10.54 10.84
CA ALA A 161 13.73 -11.06 9.48
C ALA A 161 12.76 -10.37 8.49
N TRP A 162 11.57 -9.97 8.94
CA TRP A 162 10.60 -9.25 8.13
C TRP A 162 11.08 -7.86 7.71
N ARG A 163 11.97 -7.20 8.45
CA ARG A 163 12.49 -5.86 8.11
C ARG A 163 13.06 -5.78 6.69
N ALA A 164 13.59 -6.88 6.17
CA ALA A 164 14.16 -6.93 4.82
C ALA A 164 13.13 -6.85 3.68
N HIS A 165 11.81 -6.80 3.97
CA HIS A 165 10.79 -6.79 2.92
C HIS A 165 10.63 -5.45 2.21
N CYS A 166 11.04 -4.34 2.81
CA CYS A 166 11.01 -3.00 2.21
C CYS A 166 12.23 -2.16 2.62
N PHE A 167 12.51 -1.11 1.88
CA PHE A 167 13.65 -0.22 2.13
C PHE A 167 13.39 0.72 3.32
N HIS A 168 12.17 1.24 3.45
CA HIS A 168 11.82 2.30 4.41
C HIS A 168 10.79 1.80 5.43
N GLN A 169 11.28 1.44 6.62
CA GLN A 169 10.45 0.89 7.70
C GLN A 169 9.57 1.96 8.39
N MET A 170 9.97 3.22 8.32
CA MET A 170 9.34 4.34 9.03
C MET A 170 8.99 5.50 8.09
N LEU A 171 8.78 5.23 6.81
CA LEU A 171 8.54 6.24 5.77
C LEU A 171 7.49 7.30 6.14
N PRO A 172 6.36 7.01 6.79
CA PRO A 172 5.39 8.05 7.18
C PRO A 172 5.96 9.17 8.06
N LEU A 173 7.08 8.94 8.76
CA LEU A 173 7.76 9.96 9.55
C LEU A 173 8.83 10.72 8.74
N GLU A 174 9.31 10.14 7.66
CA GLU A 174 10.30 10.72 6.75
C GLU A 174 9.63 11.57 5.65
N LEU A 175 8.45 11.16 5.19
CA LEU A 175 7.70 11.80 4.11
C LEU A 175 7.49 13.32 4.27
N PRO A 176 7.25 13.90 5.46
CA PRO A 176 7.08 15.35 5.59
C PRO A 176 8.26 16.16 5.04
N VAL A 177 9.48 15.76 5.40
CA VAL A 177 10.70 16.41 4.94
C VAL A 177 10.93 16.15 3.46
N LEU A 178 10.82 14.88 3.04
CA LEU A 178 11.00 14.49 1.65
C LEU A 178 10.02 15.20 0.70
N LEU A 179 8.75 15.34 1.09
CA LEU A 179 7.75 16.05 0.30
C LEU A 179 8.09 17.55 0.18
N GLU A 180 8.48 18.21 1.28
CA GLU A 180 8.86 19.62 1.26
C GLU A 180 10.09 19.86 0.36
N GLU A 181 11.12 19.02 0.47
CA GLU A 181 12.34 19.09 -0.35
C GLU A 181 12.07 18.87 -1.84
N ASN A 182 11.00 18.14 -2.19
CA ASN A 182 10.63 17.82 -3.57
C ASN A 182 9.45 18.66 -4.11
N GLY A 183 9.21 19.85 -3.55
CA GLY A 183 8.27 20.82 -4.09
C GLY A 183 6.80 20.54 -3.76
N PHE A 184 6.53 19.98 -2.58
CA PHE A 184 5.19 19.83 -2.03
C PHE A 184 5.05 20.63 -0.74
N GLY A 185 3.85 21.18 -0.51
CA GLY A 185 3.51 21.92 0.70
C GLY A 185 2.15 21.51 1.26
N SER A 186 1.67 22.26 2.25
CA SER A 186 0.35 22.04 2.87
C SER A 186 0.13 20.60 3.37
N LEU A 187 1.15 20.01 3.99
CA LEU A 187 1.13 18.62 4.43
C LEU A 187 0.12 18.39 5.57
N THR A 188 -0.68 17.35 5.43
CA THR A 188 -1.51 16.76 6.49
C THR A 188 -1.20 15.28 6.67
N ARG A 189 -1.41 14.75 7.89
CA ARG A 189 -1.26 13.33 8.20
C ARG A 189 -2.50 12.82 8.90
N THR A 190 -3.03 11.70 8.42
CA THR A 190 -4.19 11.02 9.02
C THR A 190 -3.81 9.60 9.42
N ASN A 191 -4.08 9.27 10.66
CA ASN A 191 -3.88 7.92 11.18
C ASN A 191 -5.04 7.00 10.76
N ILE A 192 -4.72 5.87 10.11
CA ILE A 192 -5.68 4.85 9.67
C ILE A 192 -5.38 3.52 10.40
N SER A 193 -4.80 3.58 11.59
CA SER A 193 -4.42 2.40 12.37
C SER A 193 -5.62 1.53 12.71
N PHE A 194 -5.36 0.24 12.84
CA PHE A 194 -6.36 -0.72 13.27
C PHE A 194 -5.74 -1.84 14.12
N LEU A 195 -6.60 -2.49 14.88
CA LEU A 195 -6.29 -3.67 15.67
C LEU A 195 -7.17 -4.83 15.18
N ASP A 196 -6.55 -5.90 14.70
CA ASP A 196 -7.23 -7.19 14.53
C ASP A 196 -7.07 -8.00 15.83
N THR A 197 -8.19 -8.42 16.40
CA THR A 197 -8.23 -9.26 17.60
C THR A 197 -8.65 -10.70 17.32
N ALA A 198 -8.70 -11.06 16.01
CA ALA A 198 -9.01 -12.40 15.54
C ALA A 198 -8.17 -12.76 14.33
N LEU A 199 -7.84 -14.05 14.17
CA LEU A 199 -6.99 -14.59 13.10
C LEU A 199 -7.79 -15.53 12.19
N HIS A 200 -8.62 -14.98 11.33
CA HIS A 200 -9.40 -15.76 10.37
C HIS A 200 -9.36 -15.17 8.96
N ALA A 201 -9.74 -15.96 7.96
CA ALA A 201 -9.88 -15.49 6.58
C ALA A 201 -10.81 -14.26 6.53
N GLY A 202 -10.32 -13.16 5.95
CA GLY A 202 -10.99 -11.85 5.92
C GLY A 202 -10.35 -10.80 6.84
N THR A 203 -9.43 -11.17 7.74
CA THR A 203 -8.61 -10.20 8.49
C THR A 203 -7.27 -9.96 7.80
N THR A 204 -6.72 -8.76 7.95
CA THR A 204 -5.37 -8.44 7.46
C THR A 204 -4.33 -9.30 8.15
N ALA A 205 -4.48 -9.52 9.44
CA ALA A 205 -3.60 -10.35 10.24
C ALA A 205 -3.42 -11.76 9.68
N TYR A 206 -4.51 -12.40 9.23
CA TYR A 206 -4.48 -13.75 8.69
C TYR A 206 -3.61 -13.89 7.43
N TYR A 207 -3.77 -12.95 6.49
CA TYR A 207 -2.99 -13.01 5.23
C TYR A 207 -1.56 -12.51 5.42
N LEU A 208 -1.38 -11.46 6.23
CA LEU A 208 -0.05 -10.92 6.50
C LEU A 208 0.82 -11.91 7.29
N SER A 209 0.26 -12.63 8.27
CA SER A 209 1.04 -13.65 9.00
C SER A 209 1.57 -14.74 8.07
N LYS A 210 0.77 -15.21 7.12
CA LYS A 210 1.20 -16.20 6.12
C LYS A 210 2.27 -15.65 5.19
N LEU A 211 2.10 -14.40 4.73
CA LEU A 211 3.07 -13.72 3.90
C LEU A 211 4.40 -13.55 4.64
N MET A 212 4.36 -13.11 5.90
CA MET A 212 5.54 -12.98 6.75
C MET A 212 6.23 -14.33 6.92
N ALA A 213 5.51 -15.36 7.32
CA ALA A 213 6.07 -16.70 7.51
C ALA A 213 6.78 -17.22 6.25
N LYS A 214 6.17 -17.03 5.08
CA LYS A 214 6.77 -17.39 3.79
C LYS A 214 8.03 -16.56 3.46
N PHE A 215 7.98 -15.25 3.69
CA PHE A 215 9.10 -14.35 3.39
C PHE A 215 10.30 -14.60 4.29
N VAL A 216 10.10 -14.74 5.62
CA VAL A 216 11.21 -14.85 6.58
C VAL A 216 12.03 -16.12 6.40
N THR A 217 11.47 -17.16 5.79
CA THR A 217 12.26 -18.37 5.44
C THR A 217 13.33 -18.06 4.39
N SER A 218 13.05 -17.15 3.47
CA SER A 218 14.07 -16.66 2.53
C SER A 218 15.14 -15.78 3.19
N GLN A 219 14.89 -15.30 4.41
CA GLN A 219 15.81 -14.50 5.22
C GLN A 219 16.54 -15.31 6.31
N GLY A 220 16.50 -16.64 6.23
CA GLY A 220 17.27 -17.53 7.11
C GLY A 220 16.52 -18.00 8.38
N VAL A 221 15.27 -17.69 8.55
CA VAL A 221 14.40 -18.31 9.56
C VAL A 221 14.05 -19.73 9.10
N SER A 222 14.12 -20.71 10.00
CA SER A 222 13.76 -22.09 9.64
C SER A 222 12.25 -22.21 9.33
N GLU A 223 11.88 -23.14 8.44
CA GLU A 223 10.47 -23.47 8.21
C GLU A 223 9.78 -23.95 9.47
N GLU A 224 10.50 -24.66 10.36
CA GLU A 224 10.00 -25.12 11.65
C GLU A 224 9.62 -23.94 12.54
N ASP A 225 10.50 -22.92 12.67
CA ASP A 225 10.23 -21.70 13.45
C ASP A 225 9.07 -20.89 12.85
N ALA A 226 9.03 -20.73 11.54
CA ALA A 226 7.96 -20.01 10.86
C ALA A 226 6.59 -20.69 11.08
N ASN A 227 6.53 -22.01 10.96
CA ASN A 227 5.33 -22.81 11.22
C ASN A 227 4.94 -22.81 12.69
N LEU A 228 5.91 -22.89 13.60
CA LEU A 228 5.69 -22.80 15.05
C LEU A 228 5.07 -21.45 15.41
N TRP A 229 5.59 -20.34 14.82
CA TRP A 229 5.03 -19.01 15.01
C TRP A 229 3.57 -18.93 14.58
N LEU A 230 3.22 -19.43 13.38
CA LEU A 230 1.84 -19.47 12.89
C LEU A 230 0.94 -20.31 13.81
N SER A 231 1.42 -21.46 14.29
CA SER A 231 0.68 -22.31 15.22
C SER A 231 0.39 -21.57 16.53
N GLN A 232 1.40 -20.91 17.11
CA GLN A 232 1.23 -20.15 18.35
C GLN A 232 0.25 -18.98 18.20
N LEU A 233 0.24 -18.27 17.04
CA LEU A 233 -0.76 -17.25 16.76
C LEU A 233 -2.16 -17.85 16.70
N SER A 234 -2.32 -19.00 16.03
CA SER A 234 -3.60 -19.72 15.94
C SER A 234 -4.10 -20.19 17.30
N ASP A 235 -3.21 -20.67 18.18
CA ASP A 235 -3.58 -21.10 19.52
C ASP A 235 -3.94 -19.90 20.41
N ALA A 236 -3.22 -18.78 20.26
CA ALA A 236 -3.57 -17.54 20.94
C ALA A 236 -4.95 -17.00 20.52
N ASP A 237 -5.32 -17.14 19.23
CA ASP A 237 -6.65 -16.76 18.73
C ASP A 237 -7.76 -17.60 19.40
N LYS A 238 -7.58 -18.93 19.50
CA LYS A 238 -8.52 -19.84 20.20
C LYS A 238 -8.68 -19.52 21.69
N GLU A 239 -7.68 -18.90 22.29
CA GLU A 239 -7.62 -18.54 23.71
C GLU A 239 -7.94 -17.05 23.96
N ASP A 240 -8.46 -16.32 22.99
CA ASP A 240 -8.77 -14.88 23.06
C ASP A 240 -7.56 -14.00 23.49
N ARG A 241 -6.33 -14.40 23.14
CA ARG A 241 -5.08 -13.70 23.46
C ARG A 241 -4.37 -13.15 22.23
N PHE A 242 -4.96 -13.33 21.05
CA PHE A 242 -4.41 -12.86 19.81
C PHE A 242 -4.59 -11.35 19.64
N GLY A 243 -3.61 -10.71 19.02
CA GLY A 243 -3.73 -9.33 18.55
C GLY A 243 -2.75 -9.04 17.42
N PHE A 244 -3.17 -8.22 16.48
CA PHE A 244 -2.30 -7.66 15.46
C PHE A 244 -2.55 -6.17 15.33
N VAL A 245 -1.51 -5.37 15.52
CA VAL A 245 -1.56 -3.91 15.38
C VAL A 245 -0.85 -3.50 14.10
N ASN A 246 -1.53 -2.65 13.31
CA ASN A 246 -0.98 -2.08 12.10
C ASN A 246 -1.19 -0.56 12.07
N PHE A 247 -0.19 0.19 11.59
CA PHE A 247 -0.14 1.65 11.62
C PHE A 247 0.03 2.26 10.22
N PRO A 248 -0.94 2.10 9.31
CA PRO A 248 -0.95 2.88 8.08
C PRO A 248 -1.27 4.36 8.37
N ILE A 249 -0.48 5.23 7.76
CA ILE A 249 -0.62 6.68 7.83
C ILE A 249 -0.85 7.19 6.41
N LEU A 250 -1.89 7.99 6.23
CA LEU A 250 -2.08 8.79 5.03
C LEU A 250 -1.34 10.12 5.18
N CYS A 251 -0.45 10.43 4.25
CA CYS A 251 0.14 11.75 4.06
C CYS A 251 -0.49 12.38 2.81
N VAL A 252 -1.04 13.58 2.95
CA VAL A 252 -1.52 14.39 1.82
C VAL A 252 -0.75 15.68 1.77
N ALA A 253 -0.25 16.02 0.59
CA ALA A 253 0.46 17.28 0.34
C ALA A 253 0.03 17.86 -1.01
N THR A 254 0.34 19.14 -1.23
CA THR A 254 -0.04 19.85 -2.46
C THR A 254 1.22 20.19 -3.27
N ALA A 255 1.22 19.92 -4.56
CA ALA A 255 2.29 20.31 -5.49
C ALA A 255 2.39 21.84 -5.57
N ILE A 256 3.59 22.41 -5.34
CA ILE A 256 3.86 23.85 -5.36
C ILE A 256 4.28 24.29 -6.77
#